data_c3492c5b56ccfd06faa2354085bceb12
#
_entry.id   c3492c5b56ccfd06faa2354085bceb12
#
_cell.length_a   1.000
_cell.length_b   1.000
_cell.length_c   1.000
_cell.angle_alpha   90.00
_cell.angle_beta   90.00
_cell.angle_gamma   90.00
#
_symmetry.space_group_name_H-M   'P 1'
#
loop_
_entity.id
_entity.type
_entity.pdbx_description
1 polymer ?
#
loop_
_entity_poly.entity_id
_entity_poly.type
_entity_poly.pdbx_seq_one_letter_code
_entity_poly.pdbx_strand_id
1 'polypeptide(L)'
;MIAASAALLCASAALAQKGETVKIAWLDPLSGLMAAVGTNQLKTYQLIAEDFNKKNTSGVKFEIIGIDNKLSPQETTSALRSAMDQGARYVTQGNGSGPALAIIDALEKHNARNPGKE
;
A
#
# COMPACT_ATOMS: atom_id res chain seq x y z
N MET A 1 27.95 27.90 -30.29
CA MET A 1 26.75 27.09 -30.57
C MET A 1 26.77 25.82 -29.75
N ILE A 2 26.39 25.84 -28.50
CA ILE A 2 26.05 24.66 -27.67
C ILE A 2 25.18 25.17 -26.51
N ALA A 3 23.86 25.20 -26.70
CA ALA A 3 22.91 25.46 -25.61
C ALA A 3 21.50 25.07 -26.04
N ALA A 4 21.22 23.79 -26.23
CA ALA A 4 19.87 23.35 -26.55
C ALA A 4 19.58 21.86 -26.16
N SER A 5 20.20 21.31 -25.12
CA SER A 5 19.94 19.88 -24.76
C SER A 5 19.54 19.60 -23.35
N ALA A 6 19.32 20.60 -22.50
CA ALA A 6 19.02 20.38 -21.06
C ALA A 6 17.53 20.47 -20.69
N ALA A 7 16.62 20.79 -21.60
CA ALA A 7 15.22 21.07 -21.27
C ALA A 7 14.25 19.88 -21.47
N LEU A 8 14.70 18.73 -21.96
CA LEU A 8 13.80 17.59 -22.26
C LEU A 8 13.70 16.52 -21.18
N LEU A 9 14.50 16.57 -20.12
CA LEU A 9 14.48 15.51 -19.09
C LEU A 9 13.50 15.73 -17.93
N CYS A 10 12.91 16.92 -17.79
CA CYS A 10 11.96 17.19 -16.70
C CYS A 10 10.49 16.94 -17.05
N ALA A 11 10.16 16.68 -18.32
CA ALA A 11 8.77 16.50 -18.75
C ALA A 11 8.23 15.07 -18.53
N SER A 12 9.10 14.08 -18.34
CA SER A 12 8.68 12.67 -18.22
C SER A 12 8.17 12.28 -16.83
N ALA A 13 8.53 13.01 -15.79
CA ALA A 13 8.09 12.67 -14.42
C ALA A 13 6.64 13.10 -14.12
N ALA A 14 6.12 14.11 -14.82
CA ALA A 14 4.76 14.63 -14.56
C ALA A 14 3.66 13.84 -15.30
N LEU A 15 3.98 13.08 -16.33
CA LEU A 15 3.01 12.29 -17.10
C LEU A 15 2.76 10.89 -16.56
N ALA A 16 3.63 10.39 -15.66
CA ALA A 16 3.53 9.04 -15.11
C ALA A 16 2.47 8.86 -14.01
N GLN A 17 1.88 9.96 -13.49
CA GLN A 17 0.92 9.88 -12.38
C GLN A 17 -0.54 9.99 -12.81
N LYS A 18 -0.85 10.43 -14.01
CA LYS A 18 -2.23 10.57 -14.47
C LYS A 18 -2.78 9.21 -14.91
N GLY A 19 -3.71 8.66 -14.12
CA GLY A 19 -4.31 7.34 -14.37
C GLY A 19 -3.71 6.19 -13.57
N GLU A 20 -2.76 6.46 -12.65
CA GLU A 20 -2.17 5.44 -11.77
C GLU A 20 -3.19 4.94 -10.74
N THR A 21 -3.22 3.61 -10.54
CA THR A 21 -3.91 3.00 -9.39
C THR A 21 -2.87 2.68 -8.32
N VAL A 22 -2.98 3.36 -7.18
CA VAL A 22 -2.13 3.14 -6.01
C VAL A 22 -2.79 2.11 -5.12
N LYS A 23 -2.13 0.97 -4.93
CA LYS A 23 -2.61 -0.12 -4.08
C LYS A 23 -2.09 0.06 -2.65
N ILE A 24 -3.00 0.01 -1.69
CA ILE A 24 -2.74 0.07 -0.25
C ILE A 24 -3.18 -1.26 0.36
N ALA A 25 -2.25 -1.99 0.97
CA ALA A 25 -2.58 -3.23 1.64
C ALA A 25 -3.05 -2.95 3.07
N TRP A 26 -4.19 -3.53 3.41
CA TRP A 26 -4.74 -3.62 4.76
C TRP A 26 -4.47 -5.01 5.32
N LEU A 27 -3.47 -5.11 6.20
CA LEU A 27 -3.07 -6.38 6.83
C LEU A 27 -3.66 -6.45 8.24
N ASP A 28 -4.78 -7.15 8.38
CA ASP A 28 -5.51 -7.18 9.65
C ASP A 28 -6.20 -8.54 9.84
N PRO A 29 -6.65 -8.89 11.05
CA PRO A 29 -7.40 -10.14 11.25
C PRO A 29 -8.75 -10.06 10.52
N LEU A 30 -8.86 -10.81 9.44
CA LEU A 30 -10.10 -10.96 8.66
C LEU A 30 -10.78 -12.31 8.96
N SER A 31 -10.17 -13.11 9.81
CA SER A 31 -10.72 -14.38 10.33
C SER A 31 -10.53 -14.47 11.85
N GLY A 32 -11.18 -15.46 12.49
CA GLY A 32 -11.07 -15.71 13.92
C GLY A 32 -11.81 -14.66 14.78
N LEU A 33 -11.38 -14.56 16.05
CA LEU A 33 -12.06 -13.76 17.07
C LEU A 33 -12.17 -12.27 16.74
N MET A 34 -11.16 -11.72 16.07
CA MET A 34 -11.12 -10.29 15.72
C MET A 34 -11.64 -10.00 14.29
N ALA A 35 -12.17 -10.99 13.60
CA ALA A 35 -12.64 -10.85 12.21
C ALA A 35 -13.68 -9.73 12.03
N ALA A 36 -14.61 -9.58 12.96
CA ALA A 36 -15.62 -8.53 12.87
C ALA A 36 -15.02 -7.13 12.90
N VAL A 37 -14.00 -6.91 13.74
CA VAL A 37 -13.29 -5.63 13.84
C VAL A 37 -12.48 -5.37 12.57
N GLY A 38 -11.61 -6.30 12.17
CA GLY A 38 -10.76 -6.15 10.99
C GLY A 38 -11.56 -5.97 9.69
N THR A 39 -12.64 -6.76 9.53
CA THR A 39 -13.51 -6.65 8.35
C THR A 39 -14.27 -5.32 8.29
N ASN A 40 -14.77 -4.81 9.42
CA ASN A 40 -15.44 -3.52 9.45
C ASN A 40 -14.48 -2.37 9.10
N GLN A 41 -13.27 -2.42 9.63
CA GLN A 41 -12.24 -1.43 9.30
C GLN A 41 -11.86 -1.50 7.82
N LEU A 42 -11.62 -2.69 7.26
CA LEU A 42 -11.34 -2.86 5.83
C LEU A 42 -12.45 -2.26 4.96
N LYS A 43 -13.71 -2.58 5.24
CA LYS A 43 -14.86 -2.03 4.50
C LYS A 43 -14.92 -0.51 4.59
N THR A 44 -14.60 0.07 5.73
CA THR A 44 -14.55 1.52 5.91
C THR A 44 -13.50 2.15 5.02
N TYR A 45 -12.29 1.60 4.97
CA TYR A 45 -11.23 2.10 4.10
C TYR A 45 -11.57 1.94 2.61
N GLN A 46 -12.17 0.81 2.24
CA GLN A 46 -12.63 0.58 0.86
C GLN A 46 -13.68 1.60 0.45
N LEU A 47 -14.66 1.89 1.31
CA LEU A 47 -15.69 2.89 1.06
C LEU A 47 -15.10 4.30 0.90
N ILE A 48 -14.15 4.67 1.77
CA ILE A 48 -13.46 5.96 1.69
C ILE A 48 -12.68 6.08 0.37
N ALA A 49 -11.96 5.02 -0.02
CA ALA A 49 -11.23 5.00 -1.28
C ALA A 49 -12.16 5.10 -2.49
N GLU A 50 -13.28 4.41 -2.49
CA GLU A 50 -14.30 4.50 -3.54
C GLU A 50 -14.88 5.91 -3.66
N ASP A 51 -15.25 6.53 -2.53
CA ASP A 51 -15.80 7.88 -2.51
C ASP A 51 -14.76 8.91 -2.99
N PHE A 52 -13.52 8.80 -2.54
CA PHE A 52 -12.42 9.61 -3.04
C PHE A 52 -12.23 9.44 -4.54
N ASN A 53 -12.17 8.21 -5.05
CA ASN A 53 -11.97 7.91 -6.46
C ASN A 53 -13.08 8.47 -7.36
N LYS A 54 -14.31 8.58 -6.85
CA LYS A 54 -15.44 9.20 -7.57
C LYS A 54 -15.32 10.71 -7.65
N LYS A 55 -14.76 11.36 -6.65
CA LYS A 55 -14.75 12.82 -6.49
C LYS A 55 -13.45 13.50 -6.93
N ASN A 56 -12.31 12.77 -6.89
CA ASN A 56 -11.04 13.39 -7.20
C ASN A 56 -10.84 13.63 -8.69
N THR A 57 -10.14 14.70 -9.02
CA THR A 57 -9.80 15.10 -10.40
C THR A 57 -8.34 14.90 -10.75
N SER A 58 -7.54 14.33 -9.83
CA SER A 58 -6.10 14.10 -10.02
C SER A 58 -5.77 13.03 -11.07
N GLY A 59 -6.74 12.13 -11.34
CA GLY A 59 -6.54 10.94 -12.17
C GLY A 59 -5.88 9.77 -11.45
N VAL A 60 -5.45 9.95 -10.19
CA VAL A 60 -4.94 8.85 -9.33
C VAL A 60 -6.12 8.16 -8.66
N LYS A 61 -6.10 6.83 -8.64
CA LYS A 61 -7.09 6.02 -7.93
C LYS A 61 -6.42 5.24 -6.80
N PHE A 62 -7.15 5.02 -5.73
CA PHE A 62 -6.72 4.16 -4.63
C PHE A 62 -7.51 2.86 -4.61
N GLU A 63 -6.80 1.76 -4.40
CA GLU A 63 -7.37 0.42 -4.22
C GLU A 63 -6.91 -0.11 -2.86
N ILE A 64 -7.86 -0.54 -2.02
CA ILE A 64 -7.56 -1.14 -0.72
C ILE A 64 -7.63 -2.66 -0.84
N ILE A 65 -6.50 -3.33 -0.63
CA ILE A 65 -6.38 -4.78 -0.68
C ILE A 65 -6.37 -5.32 0.76
N GLY A 66 -7.42 -6.07 1.13
CA GLY A 66 -7.46 -6.73 2.43
C GLY A 66 -6.76 -8.09 2.39
N ILE A 67 -5.84 -8.32 3.32
CA ILE A 67 -5.16 -9.62 3.47
C ILE A 67 -5.22 -10.02 4.94
N ASP A 68 -5.71 -11.22 5.21
CA ASP A 68 -5.83 -11.75 6.57
C ASP A 68 -4.45 -12.06 7.16
N ASN A 69 -4.13 -11.44 8.29
CA ASN A 69 -2.92 -11.71 9.05
C ASN A 69 -3.16 -12.62 10.28
N LYS A 70 -4.41 -13.02 10.51
CA LYS A 70 -4.85 -13.87 11.63
C LYS A 70 -4.39 -13.38 13.00
N LEU A 71 -4.09 -12.08 13.13
CA LEU A 71 -3.51 -11.46 14.33
C LEU A 71 -2.15 -12.07 14.75
N SER A 72 -1.41 -12.66 13.83
CA SER A 72 -0.13 -13.36 14.05
C SER A 72 1.03 -12.62 13.36
N PRO A 73 2.15 -12.37 14.06
CA PRO A 73 3.35 -11.80 13.42
C PRO A 73 3.87 -12.61 12.23
N GLN A 74 3.83 -13.94 12.31
CA GLN A 74 4.29 -14.83 11.24
C GLN A 74 3.39 -14.74 10.01
N GLU A 75 2.06 -14.80 10.21
CA GLU A 75 1.09 -14.65 9.13
C GLU A 75 1.15 -13.24 8.54
N THR A 76 1.41 -12.22 9.35
CA THR A 76 1.59 -10.84 8.90
C THR A 76 2.78 -10.72 7.95
N THR A 77 3.89 -11.39 8.23
CA THR A 77 5.05 -11.39 7.31
C THR A 77 4.72 -12.06 5.98
N SER A 78 3.93 -13.12 5.99
CA SER A 78 3.46 -13.79 4.77
C SER A 78 2.46 -12.92 4.00
N ALA A 79 1.53 -12.29 4.70
CA ALA A 79 0.56 -11.34 4.13
C ALA A 79 1.26 -10.12 3.50
N LEU A 80 2.31 -9.60 4.14
CA LEU A 80 3.12 -8.50 3.61
C LEU A 80 3.79 -8.88 2.28
N ARG A 81 4.36 -10.08 2.17
CA ARG A 81 4.94 -10.56 0.90
C ARG A 81 3.87 -10.64 -0.18
N SER A 82 2.72 -11.22 0.14
CA SER A 82 1.58 -11.29 -0.80
C SER A 82 1.11 -9.90 -1.24
N ALA A 83 1.11 -8.91 -0.33
CA ALA A 83 0.78 -7.52 -0.66
C ALA A 83 1.77 -6.93 -1.68
N MET A 84 3.07 -7.11 -1.43
CA MET A 84 4.11 -6.64 -2.36
C MET A 84 4.01 -7.32 -3.72
N ASP A 85 3.77 -8.63 -3.77
CA ASP A 85 3.59 -9.39 -5.02
C ASP A 85 2.36 -8.91 -5.81
N GLN A 86 1.33 -8.40 -5.13
CA GLN A 86 0.16 -7.78 -5.74
C GLN A 86 0.39 -6.31 -6.14
N GLY A 87 1.57 -5.77 -5.91
CA GLY A 87 1.94 -4.40 -6.26
C GLY A 87 1.46 -3.34 -5.27
N ALA A 88 1.22 -3.70 -4.01
CA ALA A 88 0.93 -2.71 -2.97
C ALA A 88 2.15 -1.82 -2.73
N ARG A 89 1.94 -0.50 -2.72
CA ARG A 89 2.99 0.49 -2.42
C ARG A 89 2.96 0.95 -0.98
N TYR A 90 1.84 0.85 -0.34
CA TYR A 90 1.65 1.23 1.05
C TYR A 90 1.01 0.08 1.81
N VAL A 91 1.39 -0.03 3.07
CA VAL A 91 0.87 -1.04 3.99
C VAL A 91 0.34 -0.35 5.24
N THR A 92 -0.80 -0.78 5.68
CA THR A 92 -1.42 -0.32 6.93
C THR A 92 -2.06 -1.50 7.68
N GLN A 93 -2.28 -1.31 8.96
CA GLN A 93 -2.96 -2.29 9.82
C GLN A 93 -3.64 -1.58 10.98
N GLY A 94 -4.61 -2.22 11.63
CA GLY A 94 -5.39 -1.62 12.72
C GLY A 94 -5.26 -2.35 14.05
N ASN A 95 -4.97 -3.63 14.05
CA ASN A 95 -5.06 -4.46 15.24
C ASN A 95 -3.77 -5.25 15.51
N GLY A 96 -3.29 -5.15 16.75
CA GLY A 96 -2.18 -5.94 17.26
C GLY A 96 -0.79 -5.30 17.08
N SER A 97 -0.11 -5.05 18.20
CA SER A 97 1.27 -4.53 18.20
C SER A 97 2.29 -5.52 17.67
N GLY A 98 2.09 -6.83 17.88
CA GLY A 98 2.95 -7.86 17.31
C GLY A 98 2.97 -7.85 15.77
N PRO A 99 1.82 -7.89 15.09
CA PRO A 99 1.71 -7.64 13.66
C PRO A 99 2.35 -6.33 13.20
N ALA A 100 2.12 -5.22 13.91
CA ALA A 100 2.71 -3.93 13.55
C ALA A 100 4.25 -3.97 13.55
N LEU A 101 4.84 -4.52 14.60
CA LEU A 101 6.29 -4.66 14.70
C LEU A 101 6.85 -5.59 13.61
N ALA A 102 6.15 -6.66 13.24
CA ALA A 102 6.55 -7.55 12.16
C ALA A 102 6.56 -6.85 10.79
N ILE A 103 5.59 -5.94 10.54
CA ILE A 103 5.56 -5.13 9.32
C ILE A 103 6.77 -4.19 9.29
N ILE A 104 7.02 -3.45 10.37
CA ILE A 104 8.12 -2.49 10.47
C ILE A 104 9.47 -3.19 10.21
N ASP A 105 9.77 -4.25 10.94
CA ASP A 105 11.02 -5.01 10.78
C ASP A 105 11.19 -5.57 9.36
N ALA A 106 10.13 -6.10 8.77
CA ALA A 106 10.19 -6.68 7.43
C ALA A 106 10.38 -5.60 6.35
N LEU A 107 9.73 -4.43 6.47
CA LEU A 107 9.88 -3.32 5.53
C LEU A 107 11.25 -2.65 5.64
N GLU A 108 11.76 -2.44 6.84
CA GLU A 108 13.12 -1.92 7.03
C GLU A 108 14.16 -2.80 6.33
N LYS A 109 14.05 -4.12 6.50
CA LYS A 109 14.93 -5.09 5.83
C LYS A 109 14.75 -5.12 4.32
N HIS A 110 13.50 -4.96 3.84
CA HIS A 110 13.22 -4.92 2.41
C HIS A 110 13.81 -3.67 1.77
N ASN A 111 13.54 -2.51 2.34
CA ASN A 111 13.99 -1.21 1.82
C ASN A 111 15.51 -1.11 1.83
N ALA A 112 16.19 -1.58 2.89
CA ALA A 112 17.64 -1.63 2.94
C ALA A 112 18.28 -2.47 1.81
N ARG A 113 17.58 -3.51 1.34
CA ARG A 113 18.04 -4.37 0.22
C ARG A 113 17.64 -3.87 -1.16
N ASN A 114 16.68 -2.95 -1.22
CA ASN A 114 16.12 -2.45 -2.48
C ASN A 114 16.06 -0.91 -2.50
N PRO A 115 17.20 -0.21 -2.36
CA PRO A 115 17.22 1.25 -2.32
C PRO A 115 16.62 1.83 -3.61
N GLY A 116 15.73 2.82 -3.48
CA GLY A 116 15.02 3.45 -4.58
C GLY A 116 13.80 2.67 -5.09
N LYS A 117 13.37 1.65 -4.35
CA LYS A 117 12.15 0.86 -4.63
C LYS A 117 11.27 0.70 -3.38
N GLU A 118 11.33 1.66 -2.47
CA GLU A 118 10.56 1.73 -1.23
C GLU A 118 9.06 1.93 -1.50
#